data_90e471cdb93206a7cc6843af24e2368c
#
_entry.id   90e471cdb93206a7cc6843af24e2368c
#
_cell.length_a   1.000
_cell.length_b   1.000
_cell.length_c   1.000
_cell.angle_alpha   90.00
_cell.angle_beta   90.00
_cell.angle_gamma   90.00
#
_symmetry.space_group_name_H-M   'P 1'
#
loop_
_entity.id
_entity.type
_entity.pdbx_description
1 polymer ?
#
loop_
_entity_poly.entity_id
_entity_poly.type
_entity_poly.pdbx_seq_one_letter_code
_entity_poly.pdbx_strand_id
1 'polypeptide(L)'
;MIHTIENDYLRVSVDDHGAELCSIFDKVHNREVIWQADPAYWKRHAPVLFPNVGRHFEDHYRINGVEYPSSQHGFARDSKFTCVDMTADSITHRLKSSDATRENYPYDFELKIKHVLEKNQVSVCWEVISLNDETMYFTIGGHPAFNVPAGGIGSQEQYHLTFDGQDSLSYLLIDMSSGTAVADKAYTLELENGSCLIDAHMFDKDALIFDDQIEKAGIAFPDGTPYVELICHGFPSFGIWSVPGSPFVCLEPWMGRCDDFGFKGELPEKKYINTLDKDEIFTASYEIKIY
;
A
#
# COMPACT_ATOMS: atom_id res chain seq x y z
N MET A 1 -18.34 -9.20 -3.51
CA MET A 1 -18.36 -10.10 -4.73
C MET A 1 -16.98 -10.01 -5.35
N ILE A 2 -16.45 -11.12 -5.84
CA ILE A 2 -15.15 -11.12 -6.53
C ILE A 2 -15.37 -10.97 -8.03
N HIS A 3 -14.68 -10.02 -8.65
CA HIS A 3 -14.63 -9.79 -10.08
C HIS A 3 -13.27 -10.23 -10.63
N THR A 4 -13.26 -10.84 -11.82
CA THR A 4 -12.03 -11.41 -12.39
C THR A 4 -11.89 -10.98 -13.84
N ILE A 5 -10.67 -10.55 -14.19
CA ILE A 5 -10.20 -10.29 -15.55
C ILE A 5 -8.98 -11.16 -15.84
N GLU A 6 -8.79 -11.56 -17.09
CA GLU A 6 -7.62 -12.37 -17.46
C GLU A 6 -7.17 -12.12 -18.89
N ASN A 7 -5.88 -12.39 -19.11
CA ASN A 7 -5.26 -12.44 -20.43
C ASN A 7 -4.42 -13.72 -20.56
N ASP A 8 -3.52 -13.80 -21.54
CA ASP A 8 -2.66 -14.97 -21.75
C ASP A 8 -1.63 -15.17 -20.62
N TYR A 9 -1.29 -14.12 -19.87
CA TYR A 9 -0.25 -14.10 -18.85
C TYR A 9 -0.78 -14.25 -17.44
N LEU A 10 -1.80 -13.46 -17.09
CA LEU A 10 -2.30 -13.31 -15.72
C LEU A 10 -3.82 -13.50 -15.66
N ARG A 11 -4.29 -13.97 -14.50
CA ARG A 11 -5.67 -13.86 -14.05
C ARG A 11 -5.68 -13.05 -12.75
N VAL A 12 -6.47 -11.98 -12.74
CA VAL A 12 -6.52 -10.98 -11.65
C VAL A 12 -7.92 -10.94 -11.07
N SER A 13 -8.01 -11.03 -9.74
CA SER A 13 -9.29 -10.98 -9.02
C SER A 13 -9.31 -9.87 -7.99
N VAL A 14 -10.42 -9.12 -7.93
CA VAL A 14 -10.65 -7.98 -7.03
C VAL A 14 -11.98 -8.16 -6.32
N ASP A 15 -12.00 -8.00 -4.99
CA ASP A 15 -13.22 -8.09 -4.19
C ASP A 15 -13.88 -6.70 -4.04
N ASP A 16 -15.23 -6.66 -4.03
CA ASP A 16 -16.01 -5.47 -3.65
C ASP A 16 -15.65 -4.98 -2.23
N HIS A 17 -15.27 -5.88 -1.32
CA HIS A 17 -14.82 -5.51 0.01
C HIS A 17 -13.43 -4.91 -0.05
N GLY A 18 -13.30 -3.63 0.29
CA GLY A 18 -12.05 -2.88 0.20
C GLY A 18 -11.60 -2.55 -1.21
N ALA A 19 -12.34 -2.92 -2.27
CA ALA A 19 -11.84 -2.98 -3.65
C ALA A 19 -10.47 -3.70 -3.70
N GLU A 20 -10.33 -4.73 -2.85
CA GLU A 20 -9.05 -5.38 -2.56
C GLU A 20 -8.61 -6.29 -3.70
N LEU A 21 -7.41 -6.07 -4.22
CA LEU A 21 -6.74 -7.00 -5.13
C LEU A 21 -6.41 -8.28 -4.37
N CYS A 22 -7.19 -9.35 -4.59
CA CYS A 22 -7.09 -10.58 -3.79
C CYS A 22 -6.38 -11.73 -4.49
N SER A 23 -6.08 -11.62 -5.79
CA SER A 23 -5.30 -12.62 -6.53
C SER A 23 -4.65 -12.01 -7.76
N ILE A 24 -3.40 -12.37 -8.00
CA ILE A 24 -2.69 -12.30 -9.28
C ILE A 24 -2.14 -13.70 -9.54
N PHE A 25 -2.85 -14.46 -10.36
CA PHE A 25 -2.37 -15.79 -10.74
C PHE A 25 -1.55 -15.72 -12.02
N ASP A 26 -0.26 -16.03 -11.90
CA ASP A 26 0.68 -16.14 -13.02
C ASP A 26 0.40 -17.46 -13.78
N LYS A 27 -0.20 -17.34 -14.97
CA LYS A 27 -0.58 -18.48 -15.81
C LYS A 27 0.62 -19.12 -16.48
N VAL A 28 1.69 -18.37 -16.67
CA VAL A 28 2.93 -18.84 -17.33
C VAL A 28 3.70 -19.80 -16.42
N HIS A 29 3.83 -19.44 -15.14
CA HIS A 29 4.57 -20.23 -14.16
C HIS A 29 3.65 -21.03 -13.21
N ASN A 30 2.31 -20.96 -13.41
CA ASN A 30 1.30 -21.69 -12.65
C ASN A 30 1.43 -21.46 -11.13
N ARG A 31 1.49 -20.18 -10.71
CA ARG A 31 1.65 -19.78 -9.30
C ARG A 31 0.78 -18.60 -8.92
N GLU A 32 0.36 -18.56 -7.65
CA GLU A 32 -0.28 -17.38 -7.06
C GLU A 32 0.80 -16.39 -6.57
N VAL A 33 0.68 -15.14 -6.96
CA VAL A 33 1.64 -14.08 -6.64
C VAL A 33 1.25 -13.34 -5.37
N ILE A 34 -0.05 -13.01 -5.22
CA ILE A 34 -0.57 -12.32 -4.05
C ILE A 34 -0.75 -13.29 -2.89
N TRP A 35 -0.38 -12.86 -1.69
CA TRP A 35 -0.63 -13.57 -0.44
C TRP A 35 -2.13 -13.88 -0.27
N GLN A 36 -2.45 -15.10 0.17
CA GLN A 36 -3.82 -15.60 0.20
C GLN A 36 -4.51 -15.45 1.56
N ALA A 37 -4.09 -14.44 2.33
CA ALA A 37 -4.76 -13.97 3.54
C ALA A 37 -5.00 -15.05 4.62
N ASP A 38 -4.05 -15.99 4.81
CA ASP A 38 -4.15 -16.99 5.87
C ASP A 38 -4.19 -16.27 7.24
N PRO A 39 -5.30 -16.41 8.00
CA PRO A 39 -5.46 -15.71 9.28
C PRO A 39 -4.47 -16.16 10.37
N ALA A 40 -3.72 -17.25 10.15
CA ALA A 40 -2.63 -17.65 11.04
C ALA A 40 -1.48 -16.63 11.05
N TYR A 41 -1.35 -15.84 9.99
CA TYR A 41 -0.34 -14.79 9.84
C TYR A 41 -0.98 -13.42 9.67
N TRP A 42 -1.65 -13.19 8.52
CA TRP A 42 -2.26 -11.90 8.20
C TRP A 42 -3.46 -12.07 7.26
N LYS A 43 -4.62 -11.59 7.68
CA LYS A 43 -5.94 -11.87 7.06
C LYS A 43 -6.32 -10.93 5.91
N ARG A 44 -5.36 -10.28 5.24
CA ARG A 44 -5.58 -9.38 4.10
C ARG A 44 -4.65 -9.76 2.96
N HIS A 45 -4.96 -9.29 1.74
CA HIS A 45 -4.19 -9.57 0.51
C HIS A 45 -3.39 -8.32 0.07
N ALA A 46 -4.10 -7.26 -0.33
CA ALA A 46 -3.56 -6.01 -0.84
C ALA A 46 -4.49 -4.84 -0.52
N PRO A 47 -4.72 -4.51 0.77
CA PRO A 47 -5.71 -3.52 1.14
C PRO A 47 -5.32 -2.12 0.67
N VAL A 48 -6.34 -1.30 0.34
CA VAL A 48 -6.19 0.14 0.15
C VAL A 48 -6.22 0.85 1.50
N LEU A 49 -5.34 1.81 1.68
CA LEU A 49 -5.18 2.61 2.89
C LEU A 49 -5.76 3.99 2.63
N PHE A 50 -6.94 4.30 3.18
CA PHE A 50 -7.63 5.58 3.01
C PHE A 50 -8.68 5.78 4.12
N PRO A 51 -8.86 6.98 4.70
CA PRO A 51 -8.24 8.26 4.32
C PRO A 51 -6.89 8.50 4.98
N ASN A 52 -6.32 7.51 5.67
CA ASN A 52 -4.99 7.63 6.25
C ASN A 52 -4.14 6.38 6.04
N VAL A 53 -2.84 6.58 5.82
CA VAL A 53 -1.80 5.56 5.83
C VAL A 53 -1.23 5.45 7.24
N GLY A 54 -1.14 4.23 7.77
CA GLY A 54 -0.65 4.00 9.13
C GLY A 54 -1.57 4.54 10.21
N ARG A 55 -1.00 5.01 11.31
CA ARG A 55 -1.73 5.61 12.44
C ARG A 55 -1.50 7.12 12.53
N HIS A 56 -2.49 7.82 13.03
CA HIS A 56 -2.31 9.12 13.66
C HIS A 56 -1.82 8.93 15.11
N PHE A 57 -1.03 9.88 15.62
CA PHE A 57 -0.54 9.81 16.99
C PHE A 57 -1.72 9.84 17.99
N GLU A 58 -1.71 8.94 18.96
CA GLU A 58 -2.81 8.76 19.93
C GLU A 58 -4.17 8.37 19.29
N ASP A 59 -4.17 7.84 18.06
CA ASP A 59 -5.35 7.39 17.28
C ASP A 59 -6.42 8.48 17.06
N HIS A 60 -5.98 9.73 16.92
CA HIS A 60 -6.85 10.85 16.54
C HIS A 60 -6.09 11.91 15.75
N TYR A 61 -6.82 12.77 15.05
CA TYR A 61 -6.29 13.93 14.33
C TYR A 61 -7.20 15.15 14.54
N ARG A 62 -6.72 16.35 14.17
CA ARG A 62 -7.43 17.61 14.35
C ARG A 62 -7.65 18.33 13.03
N ILE A 63 -8.85 18.90 12.89
CA ILE A 63 -9.19 19.84 11.82
C ILE A 63 -9.91 21.03 12.45
N ASN A 64 -9.35 22.24 12.29
CA ASN A 64 -9.89 23.47 12.84
C ASN A 64 -10.15 23.37 14.37
N GLY A 65 -9.24 22.71 15.10
CA GLY A 65 -9.35 22.52 16.55
C GLY A 65 -10.34 21.43 17.00
N VAL A 66 -11.02 20.76 16.07
CA VAL A 66 -11.94 19.65 16.38
C VAL A 66 -11.19 18.32 16.26
N GLU A 67 -11.27 17.46 17.26
CA GLU A 67 -10.68 16.12 17.25
C GLU A 67 -11.61 15.10 16.62
N TYR A 68 -11.02 14.24 15.78
CA TYR A 68 -11.68 13.11 15.13
C TYR A 68 -10.93 11.80 15.44
N PRO A 69 -11.65 10.73 15.80
CA PRO A 69 -11.02 9.43 16.00
C PRO A 69 -10.52 8.87 14.68
N SER A 70 -9.44 8.11 14.75
CA SER A 70 -8.86 7.46 13.58
C SER A 70 -8.47 6.04 13.89
N SER A 71 -8.51 5.18 12.89
CA SER A 71 -8.01 3.82 12.96
C SER A 71 -6.79 3.65 12.06
N GLN A 72 -5.95 2.67 12.38
CA GLN A 72 -4.82 2.30 11.51
C GLN A 72 -5.29 2.03 10.08
N HIS A 73 -4.72 2.74 9.11
CA HIS A 73 -4.99 2.64 7.67
C HIS A 73 -6.42 3.05 7.25
N GLY A 74 -7.16 3.75 8.09
CA GLY A 74 -8.50 4.23 7.79
C GLY A 74 -9.54 3.13 7.63
N PHE A 75 -10.61 3.45 6.92
CA PHE A 75 -11.80 2.60 6.82
C PHE A 75 -12.04 2.01 5.42
N ALA A 76 -11.38 2.50 4.37
CA ALA A 76 -11.69 2.07 3.00
C ALA A 76 -11.49 0.56 2.81
N ARG A 77 -10.44 -0.01 3.40
CA ARG A 77 -10.14 -1.45 3.34
C ARG A 77 -11.21 -2.34 3.99
N ASP A 78 -12.05 -1.79 4.86
CA ASP A 78 -13.15 -2.48 5.54
C ASP A 78 -14.53 -2.06 5.00
N SER A 79 -14.56 -1.22 3.96
CA SER A 79 -15.77 -0.72 3.33
C SER A 79 -16.19 -1.57 2.14
N LYS A 80 -17.50 -1.62 1.86
CA LYS A 80 -18.01 -2.23 0.66
C LYS A 80 -18.04 -1.23 -0.48
N PHE A 81 -17.24 -1.46 -1.50
CA PHE A 81 -17.25 -0.71 -2.75
C PHE A 81 -18.32 -1.26 -3.71
N THR A 82 -18.67 -0.45 -4.69
CA THR A 82 -19.53 -0.85 -5.81
C THR A 82 -18.67 -0.95 -7.07
N CYS A 83 -18.69 -2.09 -7.75
CA CYS A 83 -18.12 -2.19 -9.08
C CYS A 83 -18.97 -1.34 -10.04
N VAL A 84 -18.39 -0.30 -10.61
CA VAL A 84 -19.10 0.67 -11.47
C VAL A 84 -18.77 0.54 -12.93
N ASP A 85 -17.67 -0.12 -13.26
CA ASP A 85 -17.26 -0.40 -14.63
C ASP A 85 -16.38 -1.65 -14.68
N MET A 86 -16.54 -2.45 -15.72
CA MET A 86 -15.73 -3.64 -15.98
C MET A 86 -15.63 -3.88 -17.48
N THR A 87 -14.39 -4.03 -17.95
CA THR A 87 -14.06 -4.39 -19.32
C THR A 87 -13.35 -5.74 -19.36
N ALA A 88 -12.83 -6.17 -20.51
CA ALA A 88 -12.03 -7.38 -20.61
C ALA A 88 -10.68 -7.29 -19.86
N ASP A 89 -10.19 -6.08 -19.65
CA ASP A 89 -8.85 -5.79 -19.11
C ASP A 89 -8.85 -4.81 -17.92
N SER A 90 -10.00 -4.37 -17.43
CA SER A 90 -10.07 -3.48 -16.28
C SER A 90 -11.32 -3.67 -15.42
N ILE A 91 -11.17 -3.35 -14.13
CA ILE A 91 -12.26 -3.32 -13.14
C ILE A 91 -12.17 -2.01 -12.38
N THR A 92 -13.27 -1.27 -12.27
CA THR A 92 -13.34 -0.02 -11.51
C THR A 92 -14.35 -0.14 -10.37
N HIS A 93 -13.86 0.05 -9.16
CA HIS A 93 -14.67 0.13 -7.94
C HIS A 93 -14.79 1.55 -7.45
N ARG A 94 -15.91 1.85 -6.77
CA ARG A 94 -16.20 3.17 -6.20
C ARG A 94 -16.72 3.06 -4.78
N LEU A 95 -16.18 3.91 -3.90
CA LEU A 95 -16.70 4.22 -2.57
C LEU A 95 -17.10 5.69 -2.51
N LYS A 96 -18.25 6.00 -1.89
CA LYS A 96 -18.68 7.36 -1.58
C LYS A 96 -18.74 7.57 -0.07
N SER A 97 -18.55 8.81 0.35
CA SER A 97 -18.84 9.23 1.71
C SER A 97 -20.28 8.90 2.11
N SER A 98 -20.49 8.70 3.39
CA SER A 98 -21.77 8.39 4.00
C SER A 98 -21.82 9.02 5.39
N ASP A 99 -22.99 9.01 6.05
CA ASP A 99 -23.10 9.49 7.42
C ASP A 99 -22.13 8.75 8.36
N ALA A 100 -21.96 7.43 8.17
CA ALA A 100 -21.03 6.62 8.96
C ALA A 100 -19.56 6.99 8.72
N THR A 101 -19.16 7.35 7.50
CA THR A 101 -17.76 7.80 7.26
C THR A 101 -17.51 9.19 7.83
N ARG A 102 -18.52 10.08 7.83
CA ARG A 102 -18.40 11.45 8.38
C ARG A 102 -18.18 11.49 9.89
N GLU A 103 -18.58 10.46 10.62
CA GLU A 103 -18.31 10.36 12.06
C GLU A 103 -16.81 10.37 12.38
N ASN A 104 -16.00 9.77 11.50
CA ASN A 104 -14.56 9.65 11.68
C ASN A 104 -13.75 10.48 10.67
N TYR A 105 -14.36 10.93 9.57
CA TYR A 105 -13.71 11.70 8.51
C TYR A 105 -14.72 12.67 7.92
N PRO A 106 -14.69 13.96 8.33
CA PRO A 106 -15.80 14.90 8.13
C PRO A 106 -15.82 15.51 6.72
N TYR A 107 -15.49 14.74 5.71
CA TYR A 107 -15.48 15.17 4.32
C TYR A 107 -16.38 14.31 3.44
N ASP A 108 -16.98 14.96 2.45
CA ASP A 108 -17.65 14.32 1.34
C ASP A 108 -16.67 14.01 0.22
N PHE A 109 -16.62 12.77 -0.20
CA PHE A 109 -15.67 12.30 -1.21
C PHE A 109 -16.26 11.22 -2.11
N GLU A 110 -15.65 11.06 -3.26
CA GLU A 110 -15.75 9.85 -4.07
C GLU A 110 -14.33 9.29 -4.26
N LEU A 111 -14.12 8.03 -3.89
CA LEU A 111 -12.89 7.28 -4.13
C LEU A 111 -13.16 6.23 -5.19
N LYS A 112 -12.40 6.26 -6.29
CA LYS A 112 -12.39 5.20 -7.28
C LYS A 112 -11.05 4.48 -7.26
N ILE A 113 -11.11 3.16 -7.42
CA ILE A 113 -9.94 2.29 -7.58
C ILE A 113 -10.14 1.51 -8.87
N LYS A 114 -9.24 1.70 -9.82
CA LYS A 114 -9.25 0.99 -11.09
C LYS A 114 -8.05 0.06 -11.16
N HIS A 115 -8.31 -1.22 -11.40
CA HIS A 115 -7.30 -2.22 -11.71
C HIS A 115 -7.28 -2.45 -13.21
N VAL A 116 -6.10 -2.33 -13.82
CA VAL A 116 -5.90 -2.50 -15.27
C VAL A 116 -4.88 -3.61 -15.50
N LEU A 117 -5.23 -4.57 -16.35
CA LEU A 117 -4.39 -5.70 -16.71
C LEU A 117 -3.80 -5.51 -18.11
N GLU A 118 -2.48 -5.38 -18.20
CA GLU A 118 -1.77 -5.32 -19.48
C GLU A 118 -0.60 -6.30 -19.50
N LYS A 119 -0.65 -7.32 -20.38
CA LYS A 119 0.38 -8.37 -20.45
C LYS A 119 0.64 -9.00 -19.07
N ASN A 120 1.87 -8.94 -18.57
CA ASN A 120 2.29 -9.44 -17.26
C ASN A 120 2.32 -8.35 -16.17
N GLN A 121 1.50 -7.31 -16.30
CA GLN A 121 1.46 -6.15 -15.42
C GLN A 121 0.04 -5.83 -14.98
N VAL A 122 -0.11 -5.43 -13.72
CA VAL A 122 -1.35 -4.90 -13.13
C VAL A 122 -1.08 -3.48 -12.66
N SER A 123 -1.84 -2.52 -13.18
CA SER A 123 -1.82 -1.14 -12.68
C SER A 123 -2.99 -0.93 -11.71
N VAL A 124 -2.70 -0.33 -10.56
CA VAL A 124 -3.69 0.09 -9.56
C VAL A 124 -3.75 1.61 -9.57
N CYS A 125 -4.86 2.15 -10.03
CA CYS A 125 -5.05 3.59 -10.21
C CYS A 125 -6.08 4.10 -9.21
N TRP A 126 -5.76 5.19 -8.51
CA TRP A 126 -6.65 5.86 -7.59
C TRP A 126 -7.13 7.19 -8.15
N GLU A 127 -8.38 7.49 -7.92
CA GLU A 127 -8.99 8.79 -8.16
C GLU A 127 -9.77 9.18 -6.90
N VAL A 128 -9.40 10.30 -6.28
CA VAL A 128 -10.10 10.89 -5.13
C VAL A 128 -10.67 12.22 -5.53
N ILE A 129 -11.97 12.40 -5.33
CA ILE A 129 -12.70 13.62 -5.70
C ILE A 129 -13.22 14.26 -4.42
N SER A 130 -12.90 15.54 -4.20
CA SER A 130 -13.49 16.33 -3.13
C SER A 130 -14.87 16.85 -3.53
N LEU A 131 -15.85 16.61 -2.67
CA LEU A 131 -17.22 17.11 -2.84
C LEU A 131 -17.58 18.21 -1.80
N ASN A 132 -16.54 18.80 -1.17
CA ASN A 132 -16.67 19.79 -0.10
C ASN A 132 -16.48 21.20 -0.64
N ASP A 133 -17.03 22.20 0.05
CA ASP A 133 -16.71 23.60 -0.19
C ASP A 133 -15.36 24.03 0.42
N GLU A 134 -14.86 23.24 1.39
CA GLU A 134 -13.58 23.45 2.07
C GLU A 134 -12.51 22.45 1.58
N THR A 135 -11.24 22.78 1.77
CA THR A 135 -10.12 21.91 1.43
C THR A 135 -10.18 20.60 2.22
N MET A 136 -10.14 19.48 1.51
CA MET A 136 -10.09 18.12 2.05
C MET A 136 -8.63 17.66 2.20
N TYR A 137 -8.33 16.96 3.28
CA TYR A 137 -6.98 16.46 3.61
C TYR A 137 -7.01 14.94 3.78
N PHE A 138 -6.06 14.23 3.17
CA PHE A 138 -5.97 12.76 3.27
C PHE A 138 -4.58 12.24 2.95
N THR A 139 -4.34 10.99 3.29
CA THR A 139 -3.26 10.17 2.70
C THR A 139 -3.86 8.89 2.14
N ILE A 140 -3.23 8.33 1.09
CA ILE A 140 -3.69 7.09 0.46
C ILE A 140 -2.49 6.20 0.16
N GLY A 141 -2.67 4.88 0.27
CA GLY A 141 -1.62 3.91 0.01
C GLY A 141 -2.12 2.55 -0.45
N GLY A 142 -1.24 1.79 -1.06
CA GLY A 142 -1.40 0.37 -1.33
C GLY A 142 -0.59 -0.47 -0.35
N HIS A 143 -1.05 -1.69 -0.08
CA HIS A 143 -0.39 -2.61 0.84
C HIS A 143 -0.36 -4.04 0.27
N PRO A 144 0.06 -4.23 -1.00
CA PRO A 144 0.08 -5.56 -1.59
C PRO A 144 1.12 -6.46 -0.93
N ALA A 145 0.68 -7.65 -0.52
CA ALA A 145 1.52 -8.73 0.00
C ALA A 145 1.80 -9.76 -1.08
N PHE A 146 3.06 -10.10 -1.27
CA PHE A 146 3.52 -11.06 -2.26
C PHE A 146 3.96 -12.35 -1.58
N ASN A 147 3.58 -13.51 -2.14
CA ASN A 147 4.03 -14.80 -1.63
C ASN A 147 5.55 -14.92 -1.71
N VAL A 148 6.21 -15.14 -0.58
CA VAL A 148 7.65 -15.39 -0.46
C VAL A 148 7.86 -16.46 0.62
N PRO A 149 8.21 -17.70 0.21
CA PRO A 149 8.71 -18.13 -1.08
C PRO A 149 7.63 -18.23 -2.18
N ALA A 150 7.97 -17.78 -3.39
CA ALA A 150 7.10 -17.87 -4.56
C ALA A 150 7.09 -19.31 -5.12
N GLY A 151 5.89 -19.87 -5.32
CA GLY A 151 5.75 -21.24 -5.85
C GLY A 151 6.44 -22.33 -5.02
N GLY A 152 6.79 -22.05 -3.75
CA GLY A 152 7.47 -22.99 -2.87
C GLY A 152 8.98 -23.14 -3.14
N ILE A 153 9.60 -22.19 -3.84
CA ILE A 153 11.04 -22.22 -4.18
C ILE A 153 11.87 -21.59 -3.06
N GLY A 154 12.63 -22.38 -2.31
CA GLY A 154 13.52 -21.89 -1.25
C GLY A 154 12.80 -21.50 0.04
N SER A 155 13.43 -20.61 0.83
CA SER A 155 12.85 -19.94 2.02
C SER A 155 12.88 -18.42 1.85
N GLN A 156 12.14 -17.68 2.64
CA GLN A 156 12.04 -16.22 2.55
C GLN A 156 13.42 -15.54 2.64
N GLU A 157 14.29 -16.01 3.52
CA GLU A 157 15.63 -15.44 3.75
C GLU A 157 16.60 -15.66 2.57
N GLN A 158 16.23 -16.48 1.59
CA GLN A 158 17.02 -16.66 0.37
C GLN A 158 16.61 -15.68 -0.74
N TYR A 159 15.48 -14.98 -0.58
CA TYR A 159 15.00 -13.98 -1.53
C TYR A 159 15.69 -12.63 -1.32
N HIS A 160 15.73 -11.85 -2.37
CA HIS A 160 16.32 -10.51 -2.36
C HIS A 160 15.24 -9.44 -2.48
N LEU A 161 15.36 -8.37 -1.70
CA LEU A 161 14.75 -7.09 -2.04
C LEU A 161 15.65 -6.39 -3.06
N THR A 162 15.05 -5.77 -4.07
CA THR A 162 15.80 -5.10 -5.15
C THR A 162 15.34 -3.66 -5.30
N PHE A 163 16.29 -2.76 -5.58
CA PHE A 163 16.08 -1.32 -5.74
C PHE A 163 16.95 -0.79 -6.88
N ASP A 164 16.43 0.12 -7.71
CA ASP A 164 17.17 0.63 -8.86
C ASP A 164 18.31 1.56 -8.47
N GLY A 165 19.54 1.20 -8.85
CA GLY A 165 20.70 2.09 -8.86
C GLY A 165 21.12 2.64 -7.49
N GLN A 166 20.71 2.00 -6.40
CA GLN A 166 21.00 2.42 -5.03
C GLN A 166 22.12 1.56 -4.45
N ASP A 167 23.04 2.19 -3.71
CA ASP A 167 24.05 1.51 -2.89
C ASP A 167 23.62 1.37 -1.43
N SER A 168 22.71 2.23 -0.99
CA SER A 168 22.07 2.18 0.32
C SER A 168 20.78 2.99 0.34
N LEU A 169 19.90 2.68 1.29
CA LEU A 169 18.65 3.42 1.55
C LEU A 169 18.56 3.80 3.02
N SER A 170 18.05 4.99 3.29
CA SER A 170 17.75 5.43 4.64
C SER A 170 16.30 5.09 4.99
N TYR A 171 16.05 4.49 6.16
CA TYR A 171 14.72 4.15 6.60
C TYR A 171 14.44 4.57 8.05
N LEU A 172 13.16 4.80 8.34
CA LEU A 172 12.64 5.03 9.67
C LEU A 172 11.99 3.76 10.21
N LEU A 173 11.94 3.63 11.52
CA LEU A 173 11.19 2.59 12.21
C LEU A 173 9.94 3.17 12.87
N ILE A 174 9.00 2.29 13.20
CA ILE A 174 7.79 2.62 13.92
C ILE A 174 8.05 2.52 15.43
N ASP A 175 7.54 3.47 16.20
CA ASP A 175 7.37 3.31 17.63
C ASP A 175 6.26 2.30 17.90
N MET A 176 6.61 1.14 18.45
CA MET A 176 5.71 0.00 18.65
C MET A 176 4.53 0.31 19.59
N SER A 177 4.62 1.34 20.42
CA SER A 177 3.54 1.71 21.35
C SER A 177 2.48 2.59 20.72
N SER A 178 2.86 3.45 19.78
CA SER A 178 1.96 4.39 19.10
C SER A 178 1.63 3.99 17.65
N GLY A 179 2.47 3.19 17.00
CA GLY A 179 2.33 2.87 15.58
C GLY A 179 2.67 4.04 14.65
N THR A 180 3.50 4.99 15.12
CA THR A 180 3.91 6.20 14.38
C THR A 180 5.41 6.22 14.11
N ALA A 181 5.87 6.99 13.13
CA ALA A 181 7.26 6.99 12.68
C ALA A 181 8.20 7.70 13.67
N VAL A 182 9.34 7.10 14.00
CA VAL A 182 10.41 7.74 14.80
C VAL A 182 11.29 8.54 13.85
N ALA A 183 10.85 9.77 13.50
CA ALA A 183 11.46 10.58 12.43
C ALA A 183 12.81 11.23 12.82
N ASP A 184 13.17 11.27 14.10
CA ASP A 184 14.43 11.82 14.59
C ASP A 184 15.59 10.80 14.53
N LYS A 185 15.32 9.56 14.11
CA LYS A 185 16.30 8.49 14.02
C LYS A 185 16.15 7.67 12.76
N ALA A 186 17.04 7.91 11.81
CA ALA A 186 17.15 7.11 10.60
C ALA A 186 18.14 5.94 10.77
N TYR A 187 17.90 4.87 10.02
CA TYR A 187 18.74 3.70 9.88
C TYR A 187 19.17 3.54 8.43
N THR A 188 20.17 2.74 8.16
CA THR A 188 20.66 2.48 6.80
C THR A 188 20.43 1.01 6.43
N LEU A 189 19.85 0.79 5.27
CA LEU A 189 19.79 -0.49 4.58
C LEU A 189 20.91 -0.50 3.54
N GLU A 190 21.97 -1.26 3.79
CA GLU A 190 23.09 -1.43 2.85
C GLU A 190 22.67 -2.36 1.71
N LEU A 191 23.05 -2.01 0.49
CA LEU A 191 22.71 -2.76 -0.72
C LEU A 191 23.98 -3.18 -1.46
N GLU A 192 23.97 -4.38 -2.00
CA GLU A 192 25.00 -4.86 -2.93
C GLU A 192 24.41 -4.92 -4.34
N ASN A 193 24.91 -4.08 -5.24
CA ASN A 193 24.40 -3.94 -6.61
C ASN A 193 22.88 -3.68 -6.66
N GLY A 194 22.36 -2.80 -5.77
CA GLY A 194 20.95 -2.47 -5.69
C GLY A 194 20.07 -3.55 -5.04
N SER A 195 20.63 -4.50 -4.29
CA SER A 195 19.85 -5.55 -3.66
C SER A 195 20.37 -5.94 -2.28
N CYS A 196 19.50 -6.52 -1.44
CA CYS A 196 19.86 -7.15 -0.18
C CYS A 196 19.01 -8.41 0.06
N LEU A 197 19.53 -9.36 0.81
CA LEU A 197 18.77 -10.52 1.26
C LEU A 197 17.69 -10.07 2.28
N ILE A 198 16.57 -10.76 2.29
CA ILE A 198 15.56 -10.59 3.33
C ILE A 198 16.11 -11.24 4.60
N ASP A 199 16.42 -10.43 5.61
CA ASP A 199 16.91 -10.92 6.90
C ASP A 199 15.74 -11.38 7.78
N ALA A 200 15.90 -12.49 8.51
CA ALA A 200 14.88 -13.06 9.38
C ALA A 200 14.40 -12.10 10.49
N HIS A 201 15.22 -11.11 10.86
CA HIS A 201 14.95 -10.10 11.88
C HIS A 201 14.61 -8.72 11.29
N MET A 202 14.53 -8.60 9.95
CA MET A 202 14.29 -7.34 9.27
C MET A 202 13.02 -6.64 9.76
N PHE A 203 11.98 -7.40 10.09
CA PHE A 203 10.66 -6.90 10.48
C PHE A 203 10.34 -7.05 11.96
N ASP A 204 11.32 -7.35 12.82
CA ASP A 204 11.12 -7.47 14.28
C ASP A 204 10.61 -6.18 14.94
N LYS A 205 10.81 -5.03 14.27
CA LYS A 205 10.37 -3.70 14.70
C LYS A 205 9.32 -3.10 13.76
N ASP A 206 8.48 -3.97 13.16
CA ASP A 206 7.44 -3.56 12.22
C ASP A 206 8.02 -3.10 10.85
N ALA A 207 7.32 -2.22 10.13
CA ALA A 207 7.67 -1.80 8.80
C ALA A 207 8.95 -0.94 8.72
N LEU A 208 9.69 -1.10 7.65
CA LEU A 208 10.72 -0.16 7.22
C LEU A 208 10.06 0.95 6.39
N ILE A 209 10.19 2.20 6.80
CA ILE A 209 9.58 3.35 6.12
C ILE A 209 10.67 4.14 5.39
N PHE A 210 10.51 4.30 4.10
CA PHE A 210 11.41 5.05 3.22
C PHE A 210 10.72 6.31 2.73
N ASP A 211 11.33 7.48 2.95
CA ASP A 211 10.82 8.78 2.50
C ASP A 211 11.65 9.28 1.30
N ASP A 212 10.99 9.68 0.20
CA ASP A 212 11.56 10.33 -1.00
C ASP A 212 12.72 9.56 -1.71
N GLN A 213 12.73 8.22 -1.65
CA GLN A 213 13.87 7.44 -2.15
C GLN A 213 13.49 6.33 -3.15
N ILE A 214 12.27 5.84 -3.12
CA ILE A 214 11.87 4.64 -3.87
C ILE A 214 10.85 4.99 -4.93
N GLU A 215 11.22 4.83 -6.19
CA GLU A 215 10.30 4.86 -7.33
C GLU A 215 10.02 3.45 -7.88
N LYS A 216 10.91 2.49 -7.56
CA LYS A 216 10.76 1.09 -7.90
C LYS A 216 11.41 0.22 -6.83
N ALA A 217 10.69 -0.81 -6.38
CA ALA A 217 11.20 -1.88 -5.54
C ALA A 217 10.75 -3.22 -6.07
N GLY A 218 11.52 -4.27 -5.83
CA GLY A 218 11.18 -5.61 -6.28
C GLY A 218 11.57 -6.70 -5.30
N ILE A 219 11.14 -7.91 -5.64
CA ILE A 219 11.57 -9.15 -4.99
C ILE A 219 12.16 -10.05 -6.07
N ALA A 220 13.35 -10.60 -5.82
CA ALA A 220 14.01 -11.55 -6.71
C ALA A 220 14.15 -12.92 -6.04
N PHE A 221 14.18 -13.95 -6.86
CA PHE A 221 14.44 -15.34 -6.46
C PHE A 221 15.84 -15.50 -5.85
N PRO A 222 16.11 -16.65 -5.18
CA PRO A 222 17.44 -16.96 -4.62
C PRO A 222 18.60 -16.91 -5.61
N ASP A 223 18.33 -17.11 -6.90
CA ASP A 223 19.33 -17.03 -7.98
C ASP A 223 19.48 -15.60 -8.55
N GLY A 224 18.78 -14.62 -7.99
CA GLY A 224 18.80 -13.22 -8.41
C GLY A 224 17.89 -12.89 -9.60
N THR A 225 17.16 -13.86 -10.16
CA THR A 225 16.20 -13.58 -11.24
C THR A 225 14.99 -12.82 -10.69
N PRO A 226 14.44 -11.82 -11.41
CA PRO A 226 13.28 -11.07 -10.95
C PRO A 226 12.05 -11.97 -10.72
N TYR A 227 11.29 -11.69 -9.67
CA TYR A 227 9.99 -12.30 -9.39
C TYR A 227 8.86 -11.31 -9.56
N VAL A 228 8.90 -10.21 -8.83
CA VAL A 228 7.93 -9.13 -8.91
C VAL A 228 8.63 -7.78 -8.76
N GLU A 229 8.18 -6.80 -9.53
CA GLU A 229 8.55 -5.39 -9.37
C GLU A 229 7.29 -4.55 -9.12
N LEU A 230 7.39 -3.60 -8.18
CA LEU A 230 6.40 -2.56 -7.95
C LEU A 230 7.02 -1.22 -8.33
N ILE A 231 6.33 -0.47 -9.21
CA ILE A 231 6.76 0.81 -9.78
C ILE A 231 5.78 1.88 -9.29
N CYS A 232 6.28 2.95 -8.66
CA CYS A 232 5.46 3.99 -8.00
C CYS A 232 6.09 5.38 -8.13
N HIS A 233 6.20 5.89 -9.35
CA HIS A 233 6.79 7.20 -9.60
C HIS A 233 6.06 8.33 -8.89
N GLY A 234 6.81 9.22 -8.23
CA GLY A 234 6.29 10.40 -7.53
C GLY A 234 5.63 10.10 -6.18
N PHE A 235 5.77 8.90 -5.65
CA PHE A 235 5.29 8.58 -4.30
C PHE A 235 6.30 9.06 -3.25
N PRO A 236 5.88 9.88 -2.27
CA PRO A 236 6.80 10.45 -1.27
C PRO A 236 7.20 9.45 -0.18
N SER A 237 6.52 8.33 -0.06
CA SER A 237 6.82 7.33 0.97
C SER A 237 6.60 5.91 0.47
N PHE A 238 7.37 4.98 1.01
CA PHE A 238 7.28 3.57 0.70
C PHE A 238 7.47 2.73 1.97
N GLY A 239 6.65 1.69 2.15
CA GLY A 239 6.77 0.74 3.24
C GLY A 239 7.25 -0.63 2.75
N ILE A 240 8.06 -1.31 3.54
CA ILE A 240 8.34 -2.74 3.36
C ILE A 240 8.05 -3.44 4.67
N TRP A 241 7.22 -4.47 4.62
CA TRP A 241 6.76 -5.13 5.84
C TRP A 241 6.47 -6.61 5.63
N SER A 242 6.60 -7.35 6.71
CA SER A 242 6.11 -8.72 6.85
C SER A 242 5.84 -9.04 8.31
N VAL A 243 5.01 -10.04 8.56
CA VAL A 243 4.96 -10.68 9.89
C VAL A 243 6.19 -11.58 10.02
N PRO A 244 7.01 -11.48 11.08
CA PRO A 244 8.16 -12.36 11.27
C PRO A 244 7.80 -13.84 11.13
N GLY A 245 8.51 -14.55 10.25
CA GLY A 245 8.29 -15.96 9.95
C GLY A 245 7.06 -16.28 9.08
N SER A 246 6.39 -15.29 8.51
CA SER A 246 5.30 -15.50 7.57
C SER A 246 5.82 -15.71 6.14
N PRO A 247 5.06 -16.40 5.26
CA PRO A 247 5.48 -16.66 3.89
C PRO A 247 5.06 -15.56 2.91
N PHE A 248 5.20 -14.29 3.27
CA PHE A 248 4.92 -13.15 2.38
C PHE A 248 5.81 -11.94 2.70
N VAL A 249 5.90 -11.00 1.77
CA VAL A 249 6.48 -9.66 1.97
C VAL A 249 5.58 -8.63 1.32
N CYS A 250 5.31 -7.52 2.01
CA CYS A 250 4.59 -6.37 1.48
C CYS A 250 5.55 -5.35 0.88
N LEU A 251 5.21 -4.84 -0.32
CA LEU A 251 5.83 -3.67 -0.94
C LEU A 251 4.75 -2.59 -1.05
N GLU A 252 4.89 -1.50 -0.32
CA GLU A 252 3.79 -0.60 -0.02
C GLU A 252 4.04 0.81 -0.54
N PRO A 253 3.47 1.19 -1.70
CA PRO A 253 3.56 2.55 -2.23
C PRO A 253 2.56 3.47 -1.51
N TRP A 254 3.03 4.61 -0.97
CA TRP A 254 2.21 5.52 -0.19
C TRP A 254 2.28 6.97 -0.68
N MET A 255 1.12 7.57 -0.92
CA MET A 255 0.92 9.02 -1.07
C MET A 255 0.65 9.62 0.31
N GLY A 256 1.72 9.78 1.09
CA GLY A 256 1.74 10.12 2.51
C GLY A 256 1.98 8.91 3.39
N ARG A 257 2.22 9.11 4.69
CA ARG A 257 2.52 8.04 5.66
C ARG A 257 1.87 8.28 7.02
N CYS A 258 2.12 7.41 8.01
CA CYS A 258 1.71 7.63 9.41
C CYS A 258 2.28 8.94 9.98
N ASP A 259 1.76 9.40 11.10
CA ASP A 259 2.32 10.55 11.82
C ASP A 259 3.76 10.29 12.27
N ASP A 260 4.49 11.37 12.50
CA ASP A 260 5.69 11.34 13.31
C ASP A 260 5.32 11.13 14.78
N PHE A 261 6.15 10.41 15.52
CA PHE A 261 5.97 10.20 16.96
C PHE A 261 5.86 11.55 17.68
N GLY A 262 4.79 11.72 18.44
CA GLY A 262 4.52 12.96 19.18
C GLY A 262 3.90 14.09 18.35
N PHE A 263 3.49 13.87 17.10
CA PHE A 263 2.79 14.86 16.30
C PHE A 263 1.44 15.22 16.96
N LYS A 264 1.23 16.52 17.22
CA LYS A 264 0.00 17.07 17.86
C LYS A 264 -0.56 18.28 17.12
N GLY A 265 -0.08 18.48 15.88
CA GLY A 265 -0.58 19.55 15.01
C GLY A 265 -1.94 19.28 14.40
N GLU A 266 -2.40 20.21 13.58
CA GLU A 266 -3.58 20.05 12.74
C GLU A 266 -3.27 19.11 11.56
N LEU A 267 -4.29 18.41 11.04
CA LEU A 267 -4.13 17.50 9.90
C LEU A 267 -3.45 18.15 8.68
N PRO A 268 -3.72 19.43 8.32
CA PRO A 268 -2.99 20.13 7.26
C PRO A 268 -1.48 20.27 7.48
N GLU A 269 -1.00 20.17 8.71
CA GLU A 269 0.41 20.31 9.06
C GLU A 269 1.18 18.96 9.01
N LYS A 270 0.45 17.89 8.79
CA LYS A 270 1.01 16.54 8.70
C LYS A 270 1.95 16.43 7.50
N LYS A 271 3.11 15.78 7.70
CA LYS A 271 4.06 15.50 6.62
C LYS A 271 3.41 14.69 5.50
N TYR A 272 3.62 15.10 4.25
CA TYR A 272 3.10 14.46 3.04
C TYR A 272 1.57 14.33 2.98
N ILE A 273 0.84 15.23 3.61
CA ILE A 273 -0.62 15.28 3.47
C ILE A 273 -1.00 15.70 2.06
N ASN A 274 -1.96 15.01 1.45
CA ASN A 274 -2.58 15.44 0.20
C ASN A 274 -3.72 16.42 0.49
N THR A 275 -3.89 17.40 -0.39
CA THR A 275 -4.93 18.42 -0.31
C THR A 275 -5.76 18.41 -1.59
N LEU A 276 -7.07 18.57 -1.46
CA LEU A 276 -7.98 18.77 -2.58
C LEU A 276 -8.96 19.89 -2.25
N ASP A 277 -8.98 20.91 -3.07
CA ASP A 277 -10.03 21.92 -3.05
C ASP A 277 -11.30 21.39 -3.73
N LYS A 278 -12.36 22.18 -3.65
CA LYS A 278 -13.67 21.83 -4.22
C LYS A 278 -13.55 21.42 -5.70
N ASP A 279 -14.19 20.31 -6.04
CA ASP A 279 -14.24 19.74 -7.40
C ASP A 279 -12.87 19.34 -7.99
N GLU A 280 -11.78 19.44 -7.21
CA GLU A 280 -10.48 18.90 -7.62
C GLU A 280 -10.45 17.39 -7.57
N ILE A 281 -9.60 16.82 -8.41
CA ILE A 281 -9.40 15.38 -8.53
C ILE A 281 -7.92 15.08 -8.28
N PHE A 282 -7.66 14.29 -7.27
CA PHE A 282 -6.35 13.67 -7.06
C PHE A 282 -6.27 12.38 -7.84
N THR A 283 -5.15 12.14 -8.50
CA THR A 283 -4.86 10.87 -9.17
C THR A 283 -3.46 10.38 -8.82
N ALA A 284 -3.33 9.08 -8.55
CA ALA A 284 -2.05 8.41 -8.43
C ALA A 284 -2.19 6.96 -8.89
N SER A 285 -1.09 6.34 -9.30
CA SER A 285 -1.08 4.94 -9.70
C SER A 285 0.26 4.29 -9.41
N TYR A 286 0.21 2.99 -9.15
CA TYR A 286 1.39 2.14 -9.12
C TYR A 286 1.17 0.89 -9.98
N GLU A 287 2.26 0.25 -10.36
CA GLU A 287 2.25 -0.90 -11.23
C GLU A 287 2.91 -2.09 -10.54
N ILE A 288 2.34 -3.28 -10.71
CA ILE A 288 2.89 -4.56 -10.27
C ILE A 288 3.22 -5.37 -11.52
N LYS A 289 4.50 -5.62 -11.76
CA LYS A 289 4.99 -6.39 -12.89
C LYS A 289 5.50 -7.75 -12.44
N ILE A 290 5.08 -8.82 -13.12
CA ILE A 290 5.36 -10.22 -12.80
C ILE A 290 6.35 -10.78 -13.81
N TYR A 291 7.34 -11.57 -13.35
CA TYR A 291 8.39 -12.16 -14.18
C TYR A 291 8.39 -13.68 -14.13
#